data_0d40cb6487b4d1d52d9529069412abaa
#
_entry.id   0d40cb6487b4d1d52d9529069412abaa
#
_cell.length_a   1.000
_cell.length_b   1.000
_cell.length_c   1.000
_cell.angle_alpha   90.00
_cell.angle_beta   90.00
_cell.angle_gamma   90.00
#
_symmetry.space_group_name_H-M   'P 1'
#
loop_
_entity.id
_entity.type
_entity.pdbx_description
1 polymer ?
#
loop_
_entity_poly.entity_id
_entity_poly.type
_entity_poly.pdbx_seq_one_letter_code
_entity_poly.pdbx_strand_id
1 'polypeptide(L)'
;MEIVIGTRKWSTWSLRAWLPLKRSGEAFTETVVQLRETTTSEATIAAHSPSKLVPVLKDGDLVVWDSLAICEYLNEKLPAARLWPSDPAKRALGRAAAAEMHSGFPSLRGECPMDLTLRIEADLTEATAKNIRRIVELWSDLRGRYAKDGPFLLGEWSIADAFFAPVATRFRSYGVKLSDYGDTGVAGEYGNVLLETPEFKAWEEAALKEA
;
A
#
# COMPACT_ATOMS: atom_id res chain seq x y z
N MET A 1 -2.67 10.48 -17.88
CA MET A 1 -1.69 9.48 -17.34
C MET A 1 -2.22 8.07 -17.57
N GLU A 2 -1.34 7.08 -17.70
CA GLU A 2 -1.66 5.65 -17.68
C GLU A 2 -0.89 4.98 -16.56
N ILE A 3 -1.55 4.11 -15.78
CA ILE A 3 -0.86 3.26 -14.81
C ILE A 3 -0.94 1.80 -15.25
N VAL A 4 0.21 1.14 -15.33
CA VAL A 4 0.32 -0.31 -15.58
C VAL A 4 0.46 -1.00 -14.24
N ILE A 5 -0.47 -1.88 -13.93
CA ILE A 5 -0.56 -2.58 -12.65
C ILE A 5 -0.59 -4.10 -12.87
N GLY A 6 -0.19 -4.86 -11.86
CA GLY A 6 -0.41 -6.30 -11.83
C GLY A 6 -1.78 -6.65 -11.26
N THR A 7 -2.20 -7.90 -11.41
CA THR A 7 -3.44 -8.47 -10.87
C THR A 7 -3.76 -7.89 -9.49
N ARG A 8 -4.88 -7.21 -9.35
CA ARG A 8 -5.23 -6.46 -8.14
C ARG A 8 -5.29 -7.32 -6.88
N LYS A 9 -5.72 -8.55 -7.03
CA LYS A 9 -5.82 -9.52 -5.95
C LYS A 9 -4.50 -9.72 -5.19
N TRP A 10 -3.35 -9.64 -5.89
CA TRP A 10 -2.03 -10.01 -5.36
C TRP A 10 -1.00 -8.88 -5.34
N SER A 11 -1.18 -7.84 -6.18
CA SER A 11 -0.14 -6.83 -6.39
C SER A 11 -0.15 -5.73 -5.33
N THR A 12 0.58 -5.94 -4.25
CA THR A 12 0.76 -4.93 -3.20
C THR A 12 1.50 -3.69 -3.67
N TRP A 13 2.45 -3.86 -4.59
CA TRP A 13 3.22 -2.77 -5.13
C TRP A 13 2.36 -1.85 -5.99
N SER A 14 1.50 -2.44 -6.82
CA SER A 14 0.55 -1.67 -7.64
C SER A 14 -0.49 -0.94 -6.79
N LEU A 15 -1.01 -1.58 -5.74
CA LEU A 15 -1.96 -0.95 -4.82
C LEU A 15 -1.38 0.34 -4.21
N ARG A 16 -0.10 0.33 -3.80
CA ARG A 16 0.56 1.50 -3.19
C ARG A 16 0.61 2.71 -4.10
N ALA A 17 0.87 2.53 -5.39
CA ALA A 17 0.92 3.62 -6.36
C ALA A 17 -0.48 4.01 -6.86
N TRP A 18 -1.38 3.06 -6.96
CA TRP A 18 -2.73 3.28 -7.44
C TRP A 18 -3.57 4.11 -6.46
N LEU A 19 -3.46 3.86 -5.15
CA LEU A 19 -4.24 4.57 -4.13
C LEU A 19 -4.03 6.10 -4.16
N PRO A 20 -2.79 6.64 -4.18
CA PRO A 20 -2.57 8.08 -4.29
C PRO A 20 -3.07 8.65 -5.62
N LEU A 21 -2.87 7.94 -6.72
CA LEU A 21 -3.36 8.38 -8.03
C LEU A 21 -4.89 8.45 -8.05
N LYS A 22 -5.56 7.42 -7.55
CA LYS A 22 -7.03 7.42 -7.45
C LYS A 22 -7.55 8.54 -6.56
N ARG A 23 -6.91 8.75 -5.40
CA ARG A 23 -7.28 9.77 -4.44
C ARG A 23 -7.05 11.19 -4.96
N SER A 24 -6.09 11.39 -5.84
CA SER A 24 -5.82 12.70 -6.44
C SER A 24 -6.99 13.27 -7.25
N GLY A 25 -7.91 12.41 -7.69
CA GLY A 25 -9.00 12.78 -8.60
C GLY A 25 -8.57 12.99 -10.05
N GLU A 26 -7.29 12.84 -10.35
CA GLU A 26 -6.76 12.97 -11.71
C GLU A 26 -7.31 11.85 -12.61
N ALA A 27 -7.63 12.20 -13.86
CA ALA A 27 -8.07 11.21 -14.84
C ALA A 27 -6.89 10.36 -15.32
N PHE A 28 -7.06 9.04 -15.31
CA PHE A 28 -6.04 8.10 -15.78
C PHE A 28 -6.67 6.84 -16.39
N THR A 29 -5.90 6.16 -17.21
CA THR A 29 -6.23 4.83 -17.74
C THR A 29 -5.43 3.76 -17.01
N GLU A 30 -5.95 2.53 -17.01
CA GLU A 30 -5.33 1.39 -16.36
C GLU A 30 -5.05 0.29 -17.36
N THR A 31 -3.84 -0.26 -17.31
CA THR A 31 -3.46 -1.51 -17.98
C THR A 31 -3.15 -2.55 -16.92
N VAL A 32 -3.95 -3.63 -16.87
CA VAL A 32 -3.75 -4.73 -15.92
C VAL A 32 -2.96 -5.85 -16.58
N VAL A 33 -1.82 -6.21 -16.00
CA VAL A 33 -1.05 -7.38 -16.40
C VAL A 33 -1.32 -8.51 -15.44
N GLN A 34 -1.79 -9.65 -15.99
CA GLN A 34 -2.06 -10.84 -15.18
C GLN A 34 -0.75 -11.42 -14.61
N LEU A 35 -0.64 -11.41 -13.27
CA LEU A 35 0.50 -11.99 -12.57
C LEU A 35 0.27 -13.50 -12.37
N ARG A 36 1.37 -14.25 -12.23
CA ARG A 36 1.36 -15.71 -12.03
C ARG A 36 0.85 -16.52 -13.22
N GLU A 37 0.57 -15.87 -14.32
CA GLU A 37 0.46 -16.54 -15.61
C GLU A 37 1.85 -16.73 -16.20
N THR A 38 1.99 -17.67 -17.12
CA THR A 38 3.24 -18.13 -17.74
C THR A 38 4.10 -16.99 -18.36
N THR A 39 5.07 -17.34 -19.21
CA THR A 39 6.00 -16.46 -19.95
C THR A 39 5.38 -15.20 -20.58
N THR A 40 4.07 -15.19 -20.80
CA THR A 40 3.33 -14.04 -21.34
C THR A 40 3.36 -12.82 -20.41
N SER A 41 3.31 -13.03 -19.08
CA SER A 41 3.32 -11.92 -18.10
C SER A 41 4.65 -11.17 -18.10
N GLU A 42 5.77 -11.88 -18.16
CA GLU A 42 7.11 -11.25 -18.15
C GLU A 42 7.34 -10.40 -19.40
N ALA A 43 7.00 -10.93 -20.58
CA ALA A 43 7.11 -10.21 -21.84
C ALA A 43 6.21 -8.96 -21.86
N THR A 44 4.97 -9.10 -21.36
CA THR A 44 4.02 -7.99 -21.27
C THR A 44 4.53 -6.92 -20.33
N ILE A 45 5.03 -7.27 -19.14
CA ILE A 45 5.58 -6.30 -18.19
C ILE A 45 6.81 -5.62 -18.80
N ALA A 46 7.70 -6.37 -19.44
CA ALA A 46 8.93 -5.84 -20.08
C ALA A 46 8.61 -4.82 -21.18
N ALA A 47 7.51 -4.96 -21.90
CA ALA A 47 7.07 -3.99 -22.90
C ALA A 47 6.62 -2.64 -22.30
N HIS A 48 6.24 -2.62 -21.03
CA HIS A 48 5.78 -1.41 -20.34
C HIS A 48 6.80 -0.83 -19.38
N SER A 49 7.73 -1.64 -18.86
CA SER A 49 8.56 -1.31 -17.69
C SER A 49 10.04 -1.54 -17.95
N PRO A 50 10.89 -0.50 -17.82
CA PRO A 50 12.34 -0.66 -17.87
C PRO A 50 12.89 -1.58 -16.77
N SER A 51 12.22 -1.64 -15.61
CA SER A 51 12.58 -2.52 -14.49
C SER A 51 12.03 -3.94 -14.61
N LYS A 52 11.16 -4.19 -15.61
CA LYS A 52 10.40 -5.45 -15.76
C LYS A 52 9.53 -5.79 -14.54
N LEU A 53 9.10 -4.78 -13.81
CA LEU A 53 8.24 -4.88 -12.63
C LEU A 53 7.04 -3.94 -12.77
N VAL A 54 5.98 -4.22 -12.03
CA VAL A 54 4.82 -3.35 -11.84
C VAL A 54 4.79 -2.83 -10.40
N PRO A 55 4.26 -1.60 -10.15
CA PRO A 55 3.58 -0.70 -11.08
C PRO A 55 4.54 0.12 -11.96
N VAL A 56 3.99 0.67 -13.05
CA VAL A 56 4.62 1.69 -13.88
C VAL A 56 3.62 2.80 -14.16
N LEU A 57 4.04 4.05 -14.04
CA LEU A 57 3.25 5.21 -14.44
C LEU A 57 3.82 5.79 -15.74
N LYS A 58 2.95 6.04 -16.70
CA LYS A 58 3.27 6.73 -17.95
C LYS A 58 2.56 8.08 -17.99
N ASP A 59 3.32 9.12 -18.29
CA ASP A 59 2.82 10.48 -18.42
C ASP A 59 3.45 11.15 -19.65
N GLY A 60 2.76 11.08 -20.79
CA GLY A 60 3.34 11.35 -22.10
C GLY A 60 4.48 10.39 -22.37
N ASP A 61 5.66 10.93 -22.66
CA ASP A 61 6.89 10.14 -22.96
C ASP A 61 7.64 9.72 -21.68
N LEU A 62 7.26 10.26 -20.53
CA LEU A 62 7.88 9.91 -19.25
C LEU A 62 7.33 8.58 -18.74
N VAL A 63 8.25 7.67 -18.39
CA VAL A 63 7.96 6.39 -17.75
C VAL A 63 8.60 6.35 -16.38
N VAL A 64 7.79 6.28 -15.33
CA VAL A 64 8.23 6.22 -13.92
C VAL A 64 7.94 4.83 -13.37
N TRP A 65 8.93 4.20 -12.79
CA TRP A 65 8.82 2.91 -12.11
C TRP A 65 9.31 3.02 -10.68
N ASP A 66 9.02 1.99 -9.91
CA ASP A 66 8.99 1.90 -8.46
C ASP A 66 7.81 2.65 -7.82
N SER A 67 7.12 1.95 -6.92
CA SER A 67 5.89 2.48 -6.30
C SER A 67 6.13 3.75 -5.48
N LEU A 68 7.28 3.87 -4.80
CA LEU A 68 7.58 5.07 -4.01
C LEU A 68 7.94 6.25 -4.90
N ALA A 69 8.72 6.01 -5.95
CA ALA A 69 9.07 7.03 -6.93
C ALA A 69 7.82 7.56 -7.66
N ILE A 70 6.88 6.68 -8.02
CA ILE A 70 5.58 7.08 -8.59
C ILE A 70 4.82 7.97 -7.61
N CYS A 71 4.74 7.60 -6.32
CA CYS A 71 4.04 8.41 -5.33
C CYS A 71 4.67 9.79 -5.15
N GLU A 72 6.00 9.90 -5.11
CA GLU A 72 6.68 11.20 -5.02
C GLU A 72 6.45 12.03 -6.28
N TYR A 73 6.53 11.45 -7.47
CA TYR A 73 6.21 12.12 -8.73
C TYR A 73 4.77 12.67 -8.74
N LEU A 74 3.79 11.86 -8.30
CA LEU A 74 2.40 12.29 -8.22
C LEU A 74 2.22 13.45 -7.25
N ASN A 75 2.91 13.42 -6.10
CA ASN A 75 2.85 14.52 -5.13
C ASN A 75 3.40 15.84 -5.69
N GLU A 76 4.49 15.77 -6.48
CA GLU A 76 5.06 16.95 -7.11
C GLU A 76 4.18 17.46 -8.26
N LYS A 77 3.68 16.56 -9.09
CA LYS A 77 2.84 16.89 -10.26
C LYS A 77 1.46 17.39 -9.88
N LEU A 78 0.88 16.89 -8.81
CA LEU A 78 -0.49 17.15 -8.38
C LEU A 78 -0.54 17.80 -6.97
N PRO A 79 0.03 19.00 -6.79
CA PRO A 79 0.19 19.61 -5.46
C PRO A 79 -1.16 19.89 -4.77
N ALA A 80 -2.23 20.10 -5.54
CA ALA A 80 -3.58 20.27 -5.00
C ALA A 80 -4.14 19.02 -4.32
N ALA A 81 -3.64 17.83 -4.65
CA ALA A 81 -4.07 16.57 -4.06
C ALA A 81 -3.54 16.34 -2.64
N ARG A 82 -2.52 17.12 -2.21
CA ARG A 82 -1.94 17.06 -0.86
C ARG A 82 -1.61 15.65 -0.40
N LEU A 83 -0.89 14.90 -1.25
CA LEU A 83 -0.58 13.49 -1.02
C LEU A 83 0.42 13.25 0.13
N TRP A 84 1.12 14.30 0.58
CA TRP A 84 1.88 14.34 1.82
C TRP A 84 1.38 15.46 2.73
N PRO A 85 1.54 15.35 4.06
CA PRO A 85 1.25 16.44 5.00
C PRO A 85 1.98 17.73 4.63
N SER A 86 1.30 18.87 4.79
CA SER A 86 1.91 20.20 4.60
C SER A 86 2.96 20.52 5.67
N ASP A 87 2.76 20.03 6.89
CA ASP A 87 3.73 20.15 7.98
C ASP A 87 5.02 19.37 7.66
N PRO A 88 6.21 20.02 7.67
CA PRO A 88 7.45 19.36 7.29
C PRO A 88 7.86 18.19 8.22
N ALA A 89 7.56 18.28 9.52
CA ALA A 89 7.90 17.23 10.46
C ALA A 89 7.02 16.00 10.26
N LYS A 90 5.71 16.19 10.12
CA LYS A 90 4.78 15.09 9.76
C LYS A 90 5.17 14.46 8.44
N ARG A 91 5.49 15.27 7.43
CA ARG A 91 5.91 14.79 6.11
C ARG A 91 7.19 13.96 6.19
N ALA A 92 8.17 14.37 6.99
CA ALA A 92 9.40 13.60 7.21
C ALA A 92 9.11 12.26 7.88
N LEU A 93 8.26 12.21 8.91
CA LEU A 93 7.83 10.98 9.57
C LEU A 93 7.04 10.06 8.61
N GLY A 94 6.16 10.63 7.80
CA GLY A 94 5.42 9.88 6.79
C GLY A 94 6.32 9.22 5.76
N ARG A 95 7.32 9.96 5.26
CA ARG A 95 8.33 9.41 4.34
C ARG A 95 9.18 8.33 5.00
N ALA A 96 9.57 8.51 6.26
CA ALA A 96 10.31 7.48 7.01
C ALA A 96 9.48 6.20 7.16
N ALA A 97 8.23 6.31 7.57
CA ALA A 97 7.32 5.17 7.72
C ALA A 97 7.06 4.45 6.38
N ALA A 98 6.82 5.20 5.30
CA ALA A 98 6.65 4.65 3.96
C ALA A 98 7.92 3.94 3.46
N ALA A 99 9.11 4.53 3.67
CA ALA A 99 10.38 3.94 3.29
C ALA A 99 10.71 2.67 4.10
N GLU A 100 10.42 2.66 5.42
CA GLU A 100 10.56 1.46 6.25
C GLU A 100 9.64 0.34 5.75
N MET A 101 8.37 0.66 5.38
CA MET A 101 7.49 -0.34 4.79
C MET A 101 7.95 -0.74 3.38
N HIS A 102 8.52 0.16 2.60
CA HIS A 102 8.99 -0.12 1.23
C HIS A 102 10.12 -1.15 1.21
N SER A 103 11.09 -1.02 2.08
CA SER A 103 12.30 -1.86 2.11
C SER A 103 12.27 -2.99 3.15
N GLY A 104 11.41 -2.89 4.16
CA GLY A 104 11.41 -3.75 5.33
C GLY A 104 10.37 -4.88 5.32
N PHE A 105 10.29 -5.56 6.46
CA PHE A 105 9.30 -6.60 6.79
C PHE A 105 9.30 -7.83 5.86
N PRO A 106 10.46 -8.41 5.53
CA PRO A 106 10.55 -9.51 4.57
C PRO A 106 9.81 -10.76 5.02
N SER A 107 9.82 -11.09 6.31
CA SER A 107 9.15 -12.28 6.84
C SER A 107 7.63 -12.17 6.69
N LEU A 108 7.05 -11.00 7.05
CA LEU A 108 5.62 -10.76 6.86
C LEU A 108 5.21 -10.82 5.39
N ARG A 109 6.05 -10.33 4.49
CA ARG A 109 5.76 -10.37 3.03
C ARG A 109 5.80 -11.80 2.49
N GLY A 110 6.74 -12.60 2.98
CA GLY A 110 6.93 -14.00 2.55
C GLY A 110 5.86 -14.94 3.09
N GLU A 111 5.54 -14.84 4.38
CA GLU A 111 4.55 -15.73 5.02
C GLU A 111 3.11 -15.31 4.78
N CYS A 112 2.86 -13.99 4.64
CA CYS A 112 1.54 -13.43 4.41
C CYS A 112 1.49 -12.67 3.07
N PRO A 113 1.69 -13.31 1.91
CA PRO A 113 1.51 -12.63 0.63
C PRO A 113 0.07 -12.09 0.51
N MET A 114 -0.10 -10.92 -0.12
CA MET A 114 -1.45 -10.37 -0.29
C MET A 114 -2.30 -11.29 -1.15
N ASP A 115 -3.45 -11.67 -0.61
CA ASP A 115 -4.56 -12.25 -1.33
C ASP A 115 -5.87 -11.69 -0.75
N LEU A 116 -6.58 -10.89 -1.54
CA LEU A 116 -7.78 -10.21 -1.07
C LEU A 116 -8.97 -11.15 -0.84
N THR A 117 -8.94 -12.34 -1.42
CA THR A 117 -9.99 -13.36 -1.26
C THR A 117 -9.72 -14.33 -0.09
N LEU A 118 -8.48 -14.36 0.42
CA LEU A 118 -8.09 -15.30 1.46
C LEU A 118 -8.63 -14.88 2.83
N ARG A 119 -9.10 -15.85 3.60
CA ARG A 119 -9.49 -15.72 5.02
C ARG A 119 -9.10 -17.01 5.73
N ILE A 120 -7.95 -16.98 6.41
CA ILE A 120 -7.43 -18.12 7.20
C ILE A 120 -6.91 -17.61 8.55
N GLU A 121 -6.70 -18.51 9.49
CA GLU A 121 -5.87 -18.28 10.66
C GLU A 121 -4.51 -18.93 10.39
N ALA A 122 -3.45 -18.12 10.37
CA ALA A 122 -2.10 -18.59 10.07
C ALA A 122 -1.29 -18.75 11.36
N ASP A 123 -0.53 -19.85 11.44
CA ASP A 123 0.51 -20.01 12.45
C ASP A 123 1.79 -19.34 11.91
N LEU A 124 2.20 -18.24 12.53
CA LEU A 124 3.26 -17.37 12.04
C LEU A 124 4.57 -17.62 12.81
N THR A 125 5.68 -17.60 12.08
CA THR A 125 7.00 -17.72 12.70
C THR A 125 7.32 -16.51 13.59
N GLU A 126 8.26 -16.67 14.53
CA GLU A 126 8.75 -15.57 15.37
C GLU A 126 9.38 -14.43 14.55
N ALA A 127 9.95 -14.72 13.39
CA ALA A 127 10.47 -13.70 12.48
C ALA A 127 9.36 -12.80 11.95
N THR A 128 8.20 -13.37 11.60
CA THR A 128 7.01 -12.62 11.19
C THR A 128 6.36 -11.92 12.37
N ALA A 129 6.28 -12.57 13.53
CA ALA A 129 5.79 -11.95 14.76
C ALA A 129 6.59 -10.69 15.13
N LYS A 130 7.92 -10.72 14.97
CA LYS A 130 8.80 -9.56 15.17
C LYS A 130 8.46 -8.42 14.20
N ASN A 131 8.18 -8.73 12.93
CA ASN A 131 7.75 -7.74 11.95
C ASN A 131 6.41 -7.11 12.34
N ILE A 132 5.46 -7.92 12.80
CA ILE A 132 4.13 -7.43 13.21
C ILE A 132 4.26 -6.52 14.43
N ARG A 133 5.02 -6.92 15.48
CA ARG A 133 5.27 -6.07 16.65
C ARG A 133 5.85 -4.71 16.27
N ARG A 134 6.82 -4.68 15.34
CA ARG A 134 7.39 -3.42 14.85
C ARG A 134 6.35 -2.54 14.15
N ILE A 135 5.46 -3.11 13.36
CA ILE A 135 4.38 -2.39 12.69
C ILE A 135 3.38 -1.85 13.71
N VAL A 136 2.99 -2.66 14.70
CA VAL A 136 2.09 -2.24 15.79
C VAL A 136 2.69 -1.07 16.57
N GLU A 137 3.98 -1.15 16.94
CA GLU A 137 4.70 -0.07 17.60
C GLU A 137 4.69 1.21 16.77
N LEU A 138 5.05 1.13 15.48
CA LEU A 138 5.08 2.29 14.58
C LEU A 138 3.70 2.94 14.43
N TRP A 139 2.67 2.14 14.21
CA TRP A 139 1.31 2.64 14.06
C TRP A 139 0.79 3.26 15.36
N SER A 140 1.01 2.60 16.49
CA SER A 140 0.58 3.09 17.80
C SER A 140 1.29 4.39 18.19
N ASP A 141 2.60 4.52 17.94
CA ASP A 141 3.36 5.73 18.21
C ASP A 141 2.84 6.92 17.39
N LEU A 142 2.76 6.76 16.07
CA LEU A 142 2.32 7.84 15.18
C LEU A 142 0.84 8.20 15.40
N ARG A 143 -0.03 7.21 15.60
CA ARG A 143 -1.43 7.46 15.97
C ARG A 143 -1.55 8.14 17.32
N GLY A 144 -0.75 7.76 18.30
CA GLY A 144 -0.73 8.40 19.62
C GLY A 144 -0.41 9.89 19.54
N ARG A 145 0.46 10.28 18.61
CA ARG A 145 0.84 11.71 18.40
C ARG A 145 -0.21 12.49 17.62
N TYR A 146 -0.84 11.86 16.61
CA TYR A 146 -1.62 12.57 15.59
C TYR A 146 -3.10 12.17 15.51
N ALA A 147 -3.61 11.38 16.45
CA ALA A 147 -5.02 10.95 16.46
C ALA A 147 -6.02 12.11 16.46
N LYS A 148 -5.65 13.24 17.09
CA LYS A 148 -6.51 14.44 17.16
C LYS A 148 -6.68 15.15 15.82
N ASP A 149 -5.76 14.91 14.88
CA ASP A 149 -5.72 15.58 13.58
C ASP A 149 -6.47 14.79 12.48
N GLY A 150 -7.03 13.62 12.85
CA GLY A 150 -7.82 12.79 11.95
C GLY A 150 -7.55 11.30 12.10
N PRO A 151 -8.20 10.44 11.31
CA PRO A 151 -8.17 8.98 11.50
C PRO A 151 -6.95 8.27 10.88
N PHE A 152 -6.17 8.95 10.04
CA PHE A 152 -5.04 8.35 9.33
C PHE A 152 -3.73 8.44 10.11
N LEU A 153 -2.68 7.80 9.64
CA LEU A 153 -1.42 7.61 10.39
C LEU A 153 -0.86 8.92 10.97
N LEU A 154 -0.93 9.99 10.19
CA LEU A 154 -0.44 11.33 10.56
C LEU A 154 -1.58 12.36 10.73
N GLY A 155 -2.81 11.88 10.93
CA GLY A 155 -4.03 12.67 11.01
C GLY A 155 -4.78 12.66 9.69
N GLU A 156 -4.38 13.46 8.72
CA GLU A 156 -4.93 13.41 7.35
C GLU A 156 -4.31 12.26 6.54
N TRP A 157 -5.06 11.80 5.53
CA TRP A 157 -4.57 10.75 4.63
C TRP A 157 -3.31 11.19 3.89
N SER A 158 -2.37 10.27 3.74
CA SER A 158 -1.12 10.50 3.02
C SER A 158 -0.61 9.24 2.30
N ILE A 159 0.44 9.40 1.51
CA ILE A 159 1.14 8.28 0.86
C ILE A 159 1.56 7.20 1.88
N ALA A 160 1.86 7.56 3.14
CA ALA A 160 2.16 6.57 4.17
C ALA A 160 1.01 5.57 4.35
N ASP A 161 -0.24 6.04 4.32
CA ASP A 161 -1.43 5.20 4.45
C ASP A 161 -1.58 4.23 3.26
N ALA A 162 -1.25 4.70 2.06
CA ALA A 162 -1.19 3.83 0.87
C ALA A 162 -0.15 2.71 1.00
N PHE A 163 0.97 2.97 1.67
CA PHE A 163 2.01 1.97 1.90
C PHE A 163 1.60 0.93 2.95
N PHE A 164 0.76 1.29 3.90
CA PHE A 164 0.27 0.39 4.94
C PHE A 164 -1.07 -0.30 4.60
N ALA A 165 -1.83 0.16 3.62
CA ALA A 165 -3.05 -0.51 3.20
C ALA A 165 -2.84 -2.01 2.85
N PRO A 166 -1.79 -2.41 2.08
CA PRO A 166 -1.50 -3.84 1.86
C PRO A 166 -1.14 -4.61 3.14
N VAL A 167 -0.65 -3.95 4.18
CA VAL A 167 -0.37 -4.58 5.48
C VAL A 167 -1.66 -4.90 6.19
N ALA A 168 -2.59 -3.95 6.24
CA ALA A 168 -3.92 -4.17 6.81
C ALA A 168 -4.66 -5.34 6.13
N THR A 169 -4.53 -5.46 4.79
CA THR A 169 -5.10 -6.63 4.07
C THR A 169 -4.48 -7.94 4.52
N ARG A 170 -3.16 -7.99 4.76
CA ARG A 170 -2.48 -9.20 5.26
C ARG A 170 -2.99 -9.58 6.64
N PHE A 171 -3.09 -8.63 7.56
CA PHE A 171 -3.62 -8.89 8.90
C PHE A 171 -5.03 -9.47 8.85
N ARG A 172 -5.89 -8.90 8.01
CA ARG A 172 -7.24 -9.41 7.78
C ARG A 172 -7.25 -10.81 7.16
N SER A 173 -6.45 -11.03 6.10
CA SER A 173 -6.47 -12.29 5.34
C SER A 173 -5.93 -13.47 6.13
N TYR A 174 -4.97 -13.24 7.02
CA TYR A 174 -4.28 -14.27 7.78
C TYR A 174 -4.71 -14.34 9.26
N GLY A 175 -5.81 -13.66 9.61
CA GLY A 175 -6.39 -13.74 10.96
C GLY A 175 -5.49 -13.18 12.07
N VAL A 176 -4.61 -12.21 11.73
CA VAL A 176 -3.64 -11.66 12.69
C VAL A 176 -4.36 -10.82 13.73
N LYS A 177 -4.35 -11.28 14.98
CA LYS A 177 -4.89 -10.56 16.15
C LYS A 177 -3.79 -9.64 16.69
N LEU A 178 -3.87 -8.34 16.41
CA LEU A 178 -2.81 -7.39 16.79
C LEU A 178 -2.60 -7.26 18.29
N SER A 179 -3.62 -7.58 19.12
CA SER A 179 -3.50 -7.69 20.58
C SER A 179 -2.40 -8.66 21.03
N ASP A 180 -2.18 -9.75 20.28
CA ASP A 180 -1.16 -10.75 20.58
C ASP A 180 0.27 -10.21 20.31
N TYR A 181 0.36 -9.06 19.65
CA TYR A 181 1.60 -8.37 19.27
C TYR A 181 1.76 -7.01 19.96
N GLY A 182 0.99 -6.77 21.04
CA GLY A 182 1.13 -5.57 21.87
C GLY A 182 0.23 -4.40 21.51
N ASP A 183 -0.71 -4.59 20.57
CA ASP A 183 -1.71 -3.55 20.27
C ASP A 183 -2.73 -3.41 21.42
N THR A 184 -3.01 -2.17 21.79
CA THR A 184 -4.06 -1.80 22.74
C THR A 184 -5.37 -1.38 22.06
N GLY A 185 -5.51 -1.65 20.77
CA GLY A 185 -6.65 -1.30 19.92
C GLY A 185 -6.32 -0.22 18.87
N VAL A 186 -5.31 0.61 19.12
CA VAL A 186 -4.97 1.77 18.28
C VAL A 186 -4.52 1.35 16.88
N ALA A 187 -3.65 0.34 16.78
CA ALA A 187 -3.16 -0.15 15.49
C ALA A 187 -4.26 -0.91 14.74
N GLY A 188 -5.09 -1.68 15.45
CA GLY A 188 -6.22 -2.37 14.86
C GLY A 188 -7.27 -1.42 14.28
N GLU A 189 -7.63 -0.37 15.03
CA GLU A 189 -8.54 0.68 14.55
C GLU A 189 -7.99 1.35 13.28
N TYR A 190 -6.71 1.72 13.28
CA TYR A 190 -6.07 2.32 12.11
C TYR A 190 -6.08 1.36 10.91
N GLY A 191 -5.75 0.09 11.09
CA GLY A 191 -5.82 -0.91 10.04
C GLY A 191 -7.21 -1.00 9.41
N ASN A 192 -8.27 -0.96 10.23
CA ASN A 192 -9.65 -0.94 9.75
C ASN A 192 -9.96 0.33 8.95
N VAL A 193 -9.51 1.51 9.42
CA VAL A 193 -9.68 2.77 8.69
C VAL A 193 -9.10 2.68 7.27
N LEU A 194 -7.94 2.07 7.10
CA LEU A 194 -7.33 1.89 5.76
C LEU A 194 -8.21 1.08 4.82
N LEU A 195 -8.82 0.00 5.33
CA LEU A 195 -9.67 -0.90 4.54
C LEU A 195 -11.07 -0.32 4.25
N GLU A 196 -11.47 0.72 4.97
CA GLU A 196 -12.75 1.39 4.78
C GLU A 196 -12.67 2.59 3.83
N THR A 197 -11.47 2.98 3.37
CA THR A 197 -11.32 4.10 2.42
C THR A 197 -12.03 3.80 1.09
N PRO A 198 -12.69 4.80 0.47
CA PRO A 198 -13.39 4.59 -0.81
C PRO A 198 -12.47 4.06 -1.90
N GLU A 199 -11.22 4.53 -1.93
CA GLU A 199 -10.23 4.11 -2.92
C GLU A 199 -9.86 2.62 -2.72
N PHE A 200 -9.64 2.21 -1.48
CA PHE A 200 -9.35 0.79 -1.21
C PHE A 200 -10.54 -0.11 -1.56
N LYS A 201 -11.75 0.29 -1.20
CA LYS A 201 -12.97 -0.47 -1.55
C LYS A 201 -13.13 -0.60 -3.07
N ALA A 202 -12.86 0.47 -3.82
CA ALA A 202 -12.89 0.42 -5.28
C ALA A 202 -11.84 -0.55 -5.85
N TRP A 203 -10.63 -0.57 -5.28
CA TRP A 203 -9.60 -1.55 -5.66
C TRP A 203 -10.04 -2.98 -5.35
N GLU A 204 -10.55 -3.23 -4.14
CA GLU A 204 -10.98 -4.57 -3.71
C GLU A 204 -12.16 -5.08 -4.55
N GLU A 205 -13.15 -4.23 -4.82
CA GLU A 205 -14.27 -4.58 -5.70
C GLU A 205 -13.82 -4.97 -7.11
N ALA A 206 -12.87 -4.21 -7.67
CA ALA A 206 -12.28 -4.54 -8.96
C ALA A 206 -11.47 -5.86 -8.92
N ALA A 207 -10.71 -6.08 -7.84
CA ALA A 207 -9.95 -7.33 -7.64
C ALA A 207 -10.84 -8.58 -7.57
N LEU A 208 -12.02 -8.46 -6.93
CA LEU A 208 -12.97 -9.57 -6.84
C LEU A 208 -13.66 -9.89 -8.17
N LYS A 209 -13.68 -8.95 -9.13
CA LYS A 209 -14.20 -9.14 -10.48
C LYS A 209 -13.17 -9.70 -11.46
N GLU A 210 -11.88 -9.63 -11.12
CA GLU A 210 -10.78 -10.20 -11.92
C GLU A 210 -10.63 -11.73 -11.72
N ALA A 211 -11.35 -12.32 -10.78
CA ALA A 211 -11.22 -13.74 -10.38
C ALA A 211 -11.94 -14.69 -11.35
#